data_cac119527c29e6ad871ede61d07038f0
#
_entry.id   cac119527c29e6ad871ede61d07038f0
#
_cell.length_a   1.000
_cell.length_b   1.000
_cell.length_c   1.000
_cell.angle_alpha   90.00
_cell.angle_beta   90.00
_cell.angle_gamma   90.00
#
_symmetry.space_group_name_H-M   'P 1'
#
loop_
_entity.id
_entity.type
_entity.pdbx_description
1 polymer ?
#
loop_
_entity_poly.entity_id
_entity_poly.type
_entity_poly.pdbx_seq_one_letter_code
_entity_poly.pdbx_strand_id
1 'polypeptide(L)'
;AEESTQSIWKTFRRGDLASRRGAPKGGKAQFYPIYVNQLTNTITHIGDPIPADVDRNTVPQRPGCTTVFPLREDGTEMNWCTRKEAAEQLLKKGYLKAGRPNKKTAQLYPILYLRSGTIDDIESGKLVVDGYEKDNSILAHYVVTKDQMPQTNWRIKEHSARDHGTNLLKRFFSEKRFTFPKSLYAVEYCIQLFVKNKKDALIVDFFAGSGTTLHAVNLINAEDGGHRQCIMVTNNEVSEAERKDFEQRGVKPGSAEWESAASPAMSLGRALYAASKATM
;
A
#
# COMPACT_ATOMS: atom_id res chain seq x y z
N ALA A 1 -11.51 5.05 7.55
CA ALA A 1 -10.26 4.53 6.97
C ALA A 1 -9.61 3.66 8.04
N GLU A 2 -9.61 2.33 7.86
CA GLU A 2 -8.81 1.44 8.69
C GLU A 2 -7.35 1.71 8.32
N GLU A 3 -6.61 2.31 9.24
CA GLU A 3 -5.16 2.37 9.18
C GLU A 3 -4.62 0.94 9.11
N SER A 4 -4.20 0.50 7.95
CA SER A 4 -3.43 -0.72 7.83
C SER A 4 -2.06 -0.45 8.48
N THR A 5 -1.97 -0.71 9.76
CA THR A 5 -0.73 -0.66 10.53
C THR A 5 0.22 -1.69 9.94
N GLN A 6 1.03 -1.25 8.99
CA GLN A 6 2.04 -2.10 8.38
C GLN A 6 3.01 -2.51 9.49
N SER A 7 3.05 -3.82 9.81
CA SER A 7 3.93 -4.33 10.86
C SER A 7 5.38 -3.92 10.57
N ILE A 8 5.99 -3.18 11.51
CA ILE A 8 7.40 -2.79 11.48
C ILE A 8 8.33 -4.01 11.59
N TRP A 9 7.82 -5.13 12.06
CA TRP A 9 8.54 -6.38 12.28
C TRP A 9 8.68 -7.19 11.01
N LYS A 10 9.87 -7.68 10.72
CA LYS A 10 10.18 -8.53 9.56
C LYS A 10 10.78 -9.85 10.01
N THR A 11 10.59 -10.89 9.18
CA THR A 11 11.17 -12.22 9.44
C THR A 11 12.68 -12.16 9.50
N PHE A 12 13.27 -12.67 10.56
CA PHE A 12 14.72 -12.67 10.81
C PHE A 12 15.44 -13.78 10.02
N ARG A 13 14.75 -14.83 9.63
CA ARG A 13 15.28 -15.88 8.75
C ARG A 13 15.40 -15.35 7.32
N ARG A 14 16.52 -15.64 6.65
CA ARG A 14 16.68 -15.36 5.22
C ARG A 14 15.71 -16.19 4.39
N GLY A 15 15.13 -15.60 3.36
CA GLY A 15 14.14 -16.27 2.49
C GLY A 15 14.73 -16.87 1.22
N ASP A 16 15.85 -16.33 0.73
CA ASP A 16 16.51 -16.74 -0.50
C ASP A 16 17.28 -18.05 -0.33
N LEU A 17 17.03 -19.04 -1.18
CA LEU A 17 17.71 -20.35 -1.19
C LEU A 17 19.24 -20.23 -1.38
N ALA A 18 19.72 -19.23 -2.08
CA ALA A 18 21.14 -18.96 -2.20
C ALA A 18 21.80 -18.61 -0.85
N SER A 19 20.99 -18.23 0.14
CA SER A 19 21.40 -17.92 1.51
C SER A 19 21.20 -19.10 2.49
N ARG A 20 20.97 -20.33 2.00
CA ARG A 20 20.87 -21.50 2.88
C ARG A 20 22.20 -21.80 3.58
N ARG A 21 22.12 -22.54 4.70
CA ARG A 21 23.30 -23.00 5.44
C ARG A 21 24.27 -23.71 4.51
N GLY A 22 25.57 -23.41 4.64
CA GLY A 22 26.63 -24.01 3.83
C GLY A 22 26.71 -23.57 2.36
N ALA A 23 25.78 -22.73 1.87
CA ALA A 23 25.86 -22.21 0.51
C ALA A 23 26.98 -21.18 0.34
N PRO A 24 27.63 -21.06 -0.85
CA PRO A 24 28.71 -20.09 -1.09
C PRO A 24 28.31 -18.63 -0.79
N LYS A 25 27.06 -18.26 -1.07
CA LYS A 25 26.46 -16.94 -0.75
C LYS A 25 25.81 -16.90 0.63
N GLY A 26 25.81 -18.02 1.35
CA GLY A 26 25.36 -18.11 2.73
C GLY A 26 26.29 -17.34 3.65
N GLY A 27 25.74 -16.65 4.63
CA GLY A 27 26.56 -15.95 5.64
C GLY A 27 27.30 -16.95 6.53
N LYS A 28 28.61 -16.75 6.68
CA LYS A 28 29.39 -17.51 7.65
C LYS A 28 28.94 -17.12 9.07
N ALA A 29 28.85 -18.11 9.99
CA ALA A 29 28.45 -17.93 11.38
C ALA A 29 27.06 -17.30 11.59
N GLN A 30 26.11 -17.54 10.66
CA GLN A 30 24.74 -17.05 10.74
C GLN A 30 23.72 -18.19 10.99
N PHE A 31 24.17 -19.41 11.26
CA PHE A 31 23.34 -20.51 11.68
C PHE A 31 23.65 -20.86 13.12
N TYR A 32 22.76 -20.48 14.01
CA TYR A 32 22.88 -20.66 15.45
C TYR A 32 21.50 -20.86 16.10
N PRO A 33 21.43 -21.54 17.28
CA PRO A 33 20.19 -21.74 17.99
C PRO A 33 19.73 -20.47 18.70
N ILE A 34 18.43 -20.23 18.67
CA ILE A 34 17.76 -19.23 19.49
C ILE A 34 16.84 -19.98 20.46
N TYR A 35 16.98 -19.74 21.77
CA TYR A 35 16.21 -20.40 22.81
C TYR A 35 15.02 -19.53 23.21
N VAL A 36 13.81 -20.07 23.02
CA VAL A 36 12.56 -19.38 23.34
C VAL A 36 11.88 -20.08 24.51
N ASN A 37 11.58 -19.36 25.56
CA ASN A 37 10.85 -19.86 26.72
C ASN A 37 9.43 -20.27 26.30
N GLN A 38 9.01 -21.48 26.63
CA GLN A 38 7.73 -22.07 26.22
C GLN A 38 6.51 -21.41 26.88
N LEU A 39 6.67 -20.85 28.09
CA LEU A 39 5.58 -20.23 28.84
C LEU A 39 5.37 -18.77 28.45
N THR A 40 6.47 -18.03 28.28
CA THR A 40 6.42 -16.58 28.03
C THR A 40 6.57 -16.19 26.56
N ASN A 41 6.98 -17.13 25.69
CA ASN A 41 7.35 -16.89 24.29
C ASN A 41 8.47 -15.85 24.12
N THR A 42 9.33 -15.67 25.12
CA THR A 42 10.45 -14.72 25.10
C THR A 42 11.74 -15.40 24.69
N ILE A 43 12.61 -14.70 23.95
CA ILE A 43 13.96 -15.16 23.66
C ILE A 43 14.80 -15.03 24.93
N THR A 44 15.32 -16.15 25.43
CA THR A 44 16.13 -16.18 26.67
C THR A 44 17.62 -16.20 26.40
N HIS A 45 18.03 -16.79 25.27
CA HIS A 45 19.45 -16.94 24.93
C HIS A 45 19.65 -17.14 23.43
N ILE A 46 20.78 -16.69 22.92
CA ILE A 46 21.28 -16.93 21.57
C ILE A 46 22.56 -17.75 21.69
N GLY A 47 22.55 -18.96 21.14
CA GLY A 47 23.70 -19.87 21.22
C GLY A 47 24.80 -19.58 20.21
N ASP A 48 25.86 -20.37 20.26
CA ASP A 48 26.98 -20.20 19.35
C ASP A 48 26.68 -20.69 17.93
N PRO A 49 27.31 -20.11 16.91
CA PRO A 49 27.18 -20.57 15.54
C PRO A 49 27.62 -22.01 15.35
N ILE A 50 26.88 -22.76 14.56
CA ILE A 50 27.14 -24.17 14.27
C ILE A 50 27.71 -24.27 12.85
N PRO A 51 28.90 -24.87 12.66
CA PRO A 51 29.48 -25.15 11.35
C PRO A 51 28.53 -25.98 10.46
N ALA A 52 28.64 -25.86 9.15
CA ALA A 52 27.70 -26.48 8.23
C ALA A 52 27.74 -28.04 8.22
N ASP A 53 28.86 -28.60 8.62
CA ASP A 53 29.14 -30.05 8.74
C ASP A 53 28.67 -30.64 10.10
N VAL A 54 28.23 -29.83 11.04
CA VAL A 54 27.77 -30.26 12.36
C VAL A 54 26.23 -30.36 12.39
N ASP A 55 25.69 -31.49 12.86
CA ASP A 55 24.25 -31.68 13.01
C ASP A 55 23.68 -30.71 14.07
N ARG A 56 22.63 -29.96 13.71
CA ARG A 56 21.93 -29.06 14.63
C ARG A 56 21.35 -29.75 15.87
N ASN A 57 21.05 -31.05 15.78
CA ASN A 57 20.47 -31.82 16.88
C ASN A 57 21.48 -32.11 18.01
N THR A 58 22.78 -31.86 17.79
CA THR A 58 23.82 -32.01 18.79
C THR A 58 23.87 -30.85 19.80
N VAL A 59 23.12 -29.78 19.53
CA VAL A 59 23.09 -28.59 20.41
C VAL A 59 22.40 -28.91 21.74
N PRO A 60 22.99 -28.50 22.86
CA PRO A 60 22.38 -28.73 24.17
C PRO A 60 20.98 -28.13 24.29
N GLN A 61 20.03 -28.93 24.75
CA GLN A 61 18.70 -28.48 25.07
C GLN A 61 18.72 -27.69 26.38
N ARG A 62 17.85 -26.66 26.49
CA ARG A 62 17.69 -25.88 27.73
C ARG A 62 16.33 -26.16 28.35
N PRO A 63 16.26 -26.49 29.66
CA PRO A 63 14.99 -26.74 30.34
C PRO A 63 14.00 -25.58 30.16
N GLY A 64 12.75 -25.90 29.86
CA GLY A 64 11.68 -24.90 29.68
C GLY A 64 11.78 -24.05 28.37
N CYS A 65 12.75 -24.33 27.51
CA CYS A 65 12.94 -23.62 26.26
C CYS A 65 12.75 -24.53 25.05
N THR A 66 12.29 -23.94 23.95
CA THR A 66 12.35 -24.54 22.62
C THR A 66 13.58 -23.99 21.90
N THR A 67 14.39 -24.89 21.32
CA THR A 67 15.52 -24.51 20.47
C THR A 67 15.01 -24.21 19.07
N VAL A 68 15.18 -23.01 18.60
CA VAL A 68 14.68 -22.52 17.31
C VAL A 68 15.85 -22.30 16.35
N PHE A 69 15.76 -22.92 15.17
CA PHE A 69 16.68 -22.74 14.04
C PHE A 69 15.95 -22.07 12.86
N PRO A 70 16.68 -21.43 11.94
CA PRO A 70 16.09 -20.80 10.76
C PRO A 70 15.70 -21.84 9.70
N LEU A 71 14.55 -22.47 9.87
CA LEU A 71 14.04 -23.52 9.00
C LEU A 71 12.94 -23.01 8.06
N ARG A 72 12.94 -23.46 6.82
CA ARG A 72 11.78 -23.32 5.92
C ARG A 72 10.70 -24.34 6.29
N GLU A 73 9.55 -24.23 5.65
CA GLU A 73 8.42 -25.15 5.84
C GLU A 73 8.78 -26.61 5.46
N ASP A 74 9.61 -26.78 4.43
CA ASP A 74 10.15 -28.04 3.97
C ASP A 74 11.32 -28.59 4.83
N GLY A 75 11.67 -27.90 5.93
CA GLY A 75 12.78 -28.26 6.80
C GLY A 75 14.16 -27.80 6.32
N THR A 76 14.26 -27.13 5.18
CA THR A 76 15.55 -26.62 4.67
C THR A 76 16.18 -25.65 5.66
N GLU A 77 17.45 -25.89 6.00
CA GLU A 77 18.25 -25.06 6.88
C GLU A 77 18.71 -23.80 6.18
N MET A 78 18.26 -22.68 6.68
CA MET A 78 18.60 -21.35 6.19
C MET A 78 19.64 -20.69 7.11
N ASN A 79 19.96 -19.42 6.87
CA ASN A 79 20.72 -18.60 7.80
C ASN A 79 19.83 -17.52 8.41
N TRP A 80 20.18 -17.01 9.59
CA TRP A 80 19.65 -15.76 10.11
C TRP A 80 20.16 -14.55 9.31
N CYS A 81 19.51 -13.41 9.44
CA CYS A 81 19.92 -12.20 8.72
C CYS A 81 21.23 -11.61 9.22
N THR A 82 21.63 -11.87 10.47
CA THR A 82 22.86 -11.33 11.08
C THR A 82 23.66 -12.42 11.79
N ARG A 83 24.90 -12.08 12.18
CA ARG A 83 25.70 -12.89 13.11
C ARG A 83 25.15 -12.79 14.53
N LYS A 84 25.57 -13.70 15.40
CA LYS A 84 25.13 -13.82 16.81
C LYS A 84 25.26 -12.49 17.56
N GLU A 85 26.43 -11.85 17.48
CA GLU A 85 26.73 -10.62 18.21
C GLU A 85 25.76 -9.49 17.86
N ALA A 86 25.44 -9.34 16.58
CA ALA A 86 24.45 -8.36 16.14
C ALA A 86 23.02 -8.73 16.56
N ALA A 87 22.67 -10.02 16.58
CA ALA A 87 21.37 -10.48 17.06
C ALA A 87 21.21 -10.23 18.57
N GLU A 88 22.27 -10.43 19.38
CA GLU A 88 22.29 -10.12 20.80
C GLU A 88 22.09 -8.61 21.05
N GLN A 89 22.71 -7.75 20.25
CA GLN A 89 22.50 -6.29 20.31
C GLN A 89 21.06 -5.91 19.96
N LEU A 90 20.48 -6.52 18.92
CA LEU A 90 19.08 -6.31 18.57
C LEU A 90 18.15 -6.76 19.70
N LEU A 91 18.41 -7.92 20.30
CA LEU A 91 17.63 -8.42 21.44
C LEU A 91 17.72 -7.47 22.64
N LYS A 92 18.92 -7.02 22.99
CA LYS A 92 19.14 -6.07 24.10
C LYS A 92 18.39 -4.75 23.90
N LYS A 93 18.27 -4.27 22.67
CA LYS A 93 17.56 -3.04 22.33
C LYS A 93 16.03 -3.24 22.20
N GLY A 94 15.53 -4.46 22.31
CA GLY A 94 14.12 -4.77 22.07
C GLY A 94 13.75 -4.80 20.57
N TYR A 95 14.71 -5.00 19.66
CA TYR A 95 14.55 -5.00 18.20
C TYR A 95 14.54 -6.42 17.60
N LEU A 96 14.54 -7.45 18.45
CA LEU A 96 14.42 -8.85 18.09
C LEU A 96 13.43 -9.53 19.04
N LYS A 97 12.47 -10.30 18.51
CA LYS A 97 11.49 -11.04 19.32
C LYS A 97 11.09 -12.36 18.71
N ALA A 98 10.53 -13.25 19.54
CA ALA A 98 9.81 -14.43 19.06
C ALA A 98 8.34 -14.07 18.81
N GLY A 99 7.80 -14.51 17.68
CA GLY A 99 6.37 -14.42 17.42
C GLY A 99 5.60 -15.58 18.06
N ARG A 100 4.28 -15.63 17.85
CA ARG A 100 3.42 -16.71 18.34
C ARG A 100 3.82 -18.04 17.71
N PRO A 101 3.83 -19.16 18.47
CA PRO A 101 4.20 -20.46 17.96
C PRO A 101 3.23 -20.92 16.88
N ASN A 102 3.78 -21.49 15.81
CA ASN A 102 3.01 -22.07 14.71
C ASN A 102 3.38 -23.56 14.55
N LYS A 103 2.52 -24.44 15.04
CA LYS A 103 2.75 -25.90 15.00
C LYS A 103 2.71 -26.49 13.58
N LYS A 104 2.30 -25.71 12.57
CA LYS A 104 2.22 -26.16 11.18
C LYS A 104 3.55 -25.99 10.41
N THR A 105 4.54 -25.34 11.01
CA THR A 105 5.83 -25.05 10.37
C THR A 105 6.97 -25.73 11.07
N ALA A 106 8.02 -26.11 10.33
CA ALA A 106 9.23 -26.73 10.90
C ALA A 106 9.94 -25.78 11.89
N GLN A 107 9.84 -24.46 11.70
CA GLN A 107 10.28 -23.45 12.66
C GLN A 107 9.09 -23.06 13.56
N LEU A 108 8.96 -23.67 14.73
CA LEU A 108 7.84 -23.49 15.65
C LEU A 108 7.59 -22.00 15.99
N TYR A 109 8.64 -21.25 16.30
CA TYR A 109 8.56 -19.82 16.60
C TYR A 109 9.13 -18.99 15.45
N PRO A 110 8.34 -18.14 14.77
CA PRO A 110 8.89 -17.13 13.87
C PRO A 110 9.73 -16.14 14.67
N ILE A 111 10.96 -15.91 14.27
CA ILE A 111 11.80 -14.87 14.86
C ILE A 111 11.67 -13.61 14.01
N LEU A 112 11.38 -12.50 14.66
CA LEU A 112 11.08 -11.23 14.03
C LEU A 112 12.09 -10.17 14.49
N TYR A 113 12.47 -9.26 13.59
CA TYR A 113 13.42 -8.21 13.89
C TYR A 113 13.08 -6.89 13.18
N LEU A 114 13.67 -5.80 13.63
CA LEU A 114 13.64 -4.52 12.93
C LEU A 114 14.81 -4.46 11.95
N ARG A 115 14.52 -4.05 10.71
CA ARG A 115 15.57 -3.77 9.70
C ARG A 115 16.29 -2.46 10.02
N SER A 116 17.50 -2.28 9.48
CA SER A 116 18.29 -1.05 9.66
C SER A 116 17.48 0.20 9.34
N GLY A 117 16.80 0.25 8.19
CA GLY A 117 15.98 1.41 7.83
C GLY A 117 14.83 1.72 8.81
N THR A 118 14.30 0.71 9.53
CA THR A 118 13.33 0.95 10.60
C THR A 118 14.01 1.49 11.86
N ILE A 119 15.23 1.03 12.13
CA ILE A 119 16.05 1.54 13.24
C ILE A 119 16.45 2.99 12.97
N ASP A 120 16.84 3.32 11.73
CA ASP A 120 17.13 4.69 11.30
C ASP A 120 15.90 5.61 11.44
N ASP A 121 14.69 5.09 11.16
CA ASP A 121 13.43 5.82 11.38
C ASP A 121 13.19 6.10 12.88
N ILE A 122 13.58 5.19 13.80
CA ILE A 122 13.55 5.43 15.25
C ILE A 122 14.57 6.51 15.65
N GLU A 123 15.81 6.39 15.19
CA GLU A 123 16.90 7.31 15.52
C GLU A 123 16.64 8.73 14.98
N SER A 124 15.94 8.83 13.85
CA SER A 124 15.52 10.13 13.26
C SER A 124 14.21 10.70 13.83
N GLY A 125 13.55 10.00 14.76
CA GLY A 125 12.28 10.41 15.36
C GLY A 125 11.05 10.30 14.45
N LYS A 126 11.16 9.64 13.30
CA LYS A 126 10.02 9.35 12.41
C LYS A 126 9.15 8.23 12.96
N LEU A 127 9.77 7.28 13.67
CA LEU A 127 9.13 6.20 14.39
C LEU A 127 9.38 6.42 15.88
N VAL A 128 8.32 6.67 16.65
CA VAL A 128 8.39 6.94 18.08
C VAL A 128 8.14 5.66 18.85
N VAL A 129 9.00 5.38 19.84
CA VAL A 129 8.84 4.25 20.76
C VAL A 129 7.92 4.66 21.88
N ASP A 130 6.75 4.00 22.00
CA ASP A 130 5.73 4.26 23.01
C ASP A 130 5.99 3.51 24.32
N GLY A 131 6.79 2.46 24.25
CA GLY A 131 7.08 1.59 25.39
C GLY A 131 7.58 0.22 24.94
N TYR A 132 7.45 -0.74 25.86
CA TYR A 132 7.93 -2.11 25.66
C TYR A 132 6.83 -3.12 25.97
N GLU A 133 6.80 -4.21 25.19
CA GLU A 133 6.00 -5.39 25.48
C GLU A 133 6.57 -6.20 26.65
N LYS A 134 5.84 -7.20 27.15
CA LYS A 134 6.28 -8.11 28.21
C LYS A 134 7.56 -8.89 27.87
N ASP A 135 7.85 -9.07 26.59
CA ASP A 135 9.05 -9.74 26.08
C ASP A 135 10.21 -8.75 25.84
N ASN A 136 10.09 -7.52 26.32
CA ASN A 136 11.01 -6.42 26.15
C ASN A 136 11.15 -5.93 24.68
N SER A 137 10.29 -6.36 23.76
CA SER A 137 10.25 -5.80 22.42
C SER A 137 9.57 -4.44 22.41
N ILE A 138 10.00 -3.54 21.52
CA ILE A 138 9.44 -2.19 21.47
C ILE A 138 8.01 -2.18 20.94
N LEU A 139 7.21 -1.27 21.51
CA LEU A 139 5.97 -0.75 20.91
C LEU A 139 6.29 0.59 20.27
N ALA A 140 5.96 0.77 18.99
CA ALA A 140 6.29 1.99 18.28
C ALA A 140 5.28 2.29 17.18
N HIS A 141 5.07 3.58 16.90
CA HIS A 141 4.23 4.06 15.82
C HIS A 141 4.94 5.14 14.98
N TYR A 142 4.58 5.27 13.72
CA TYR A 142 5.07 6.36 12.88
C TYR A 142 4.35 7.66 13.21
N VAL A 143 5.12 8.73 13.43
CA VAL A 143 4.57 10.09 13.68
C VAL A 143 3.93 10.67 12.43
N VAL A 144 4.41 10.28 11.26
CA VAL A 144 3.87 10.67 9.96
C VAL A 144 3.64 9.40 9.15
N THR A 145 2.46 9.25 8.58
CA THR A 145 2.18 8.17 7.63
C THR A 145 3.20 8.26 6.50
N LYS A 146 4.06 7.26 6.40
CA LYS A 146 5.05 7.19 5.32
C LYS A 146 4.28 7.12 4.00
N ASP A 147 4.43 8.15 3.16
CA ASP A 147 3.85 8.12 1.82
C ASP A 147 4.36 6.86 1.11
N GLN A 148 3.45 5.95 0.82
CA GLN A 148 3.82 4.71 0.13
C GLN A 148 3.97 5.01 -1.35
N MET A 149 5.10 4.57 -1.93
CA MET A 149 5.26 4.58 -3.39
C MET A 149 4.11 3.79 -4.02
N PRO A 150 3.42 4.37 -5.01
CA PRO A 150 2.34 3.66 -5.70
C PRO A 150 2.88 2.40 -6.35
N GLN A 151 2.12 1.33 -6.26
CA GLN A 151 2.46 0.07 -6.91
C GLN A 151 2.21 0.18 -8.43
N THR A 152 2.92 -0.61 -9.22
CA THR A 152 2.73 -0.68 -10.68
C THR A 152 1.39 -1.33 -11.08
N ASN A 153 0.75 -2.07 -10.18
CA ASN A 153 -0.55 -2.70 -10.40
C ASN A 153 -1.49 -2.35 -9.25
N TRP A 154 -2.56 -1.63 -9.53
CA TRP A 154 -3.54 -1.17 -8.55
C TRP A 154 -4.73 -2.12 -8.49
N ARG A 155 -4.89 -2.83 -7.38
CA ARG A 155 -6.04 -3.71 -7.10
C ARG A 155 -6.96 -3.04 -6.08
N ILE A 156 -7.43 -1.83 -6.41
CA ILE A 156 -8.31 -1.02 -5.56
C ILE A 156 -9.73 -1.20 -6.09
N LYS A 157 -10.66 -1.60 -5.25
CA LYS A 157 -12.07 -1.88 -5.62
C LYS A 157 -12.76 -0.65 -6.20
N GLU A 158 -12.47 0.52 -5.66
CA GLU A 158 -13.01 1.82 -6.06
C GLU A 158 -12.54 2.24 -7.47
N HIS A 159 -11.49 1.60 -8.01
CA HIS A 159 -11.03 1.84 -9.39
C HIS A 159 -11.90 1.15 -10.46
N SER A 160 -13.02 0.52 -10.08
CA SER A 160 -13.98 -0.08 -11.00
C SER A 160 -14.62 0.99 -11.90
N ALA A 161 -14.31 0.97 -13.20
CA ALA A 161 -14.92 1.88 -14.18
C ALA A 161 -16.42 1.63 -14.37
N ARG A 162 -16.91 0.41 -14.08
CA ARG A 162 -18.35 0.08 -14.09
C ARG A 162 -19.08 0.81 -12.96
N ASP A 163 -18.57 0.70 -11.74
CA ASP A 163 -19.27 1.19 -10.55
C ASP A 163 -19.09 2.69 -10.36
N HIS A 164 -17.85 3.16 -10.50
CA HIS A 164 -17.45 4.54 -10.24
C HIS A 164 -17.17 5.36 -11.52
N GLY A 165 -17.52 4.84 -12.68
CA GLY A 165 -17.57 5.53 -13.95
C GLY A 165 -18.99 5.48 -14.53
N THR A 166 -19.36 4.36 -15.15
CA THR A 166 -20.65 4.22 -15.84
C THR A 166 -21.86 4.42 -14.91
N ASN A 167 -21.88 3.74 -13.77
CA ASN A 167 -23.00 3.84 -12.82
C ASN A 167 -23.05 5.21 -12.13
N LEU A 168 -21.89 5.82 -11.92
CA LEU A 168 -21.80 7.17 -11.38
C LEU A 168 -22.39 8.19 -12.35
N LEU A 169 -22.03 8.16 -13.66
CA LEU A 169 -22.56 9.07 -14.66
C LEU A 169 -24.08 8.96 -14.85
N LYS A 170 -24.67 7.76 -14.66
CA LYS A 170 -26.13 7.57 -14.69
C LYS A 170 -26.88 8.34 -13.60
N ARG A 171 -26.19 8.79 -12.55
CA ARG A 171 -26.81 9.64 -11.51
C ARG A 171 -26.95 11.10 -11.96
N PHE A 172 -26.14 11.53 -12.92
CA PHE A 172 -26.15 12.88 -13.47
C PHE A 172 -26.94 12.99 -14.79
N PHE A 173 -27.00 11.89 -15.53
CA PHE A 173 -27.63 11.85 -16.85
C PHE A 173 -28.65 10.71 -16.91
N SER A 174 -29.86 11.00 -17.38
CA SER A 174 -30.93 10.00 -17.58
C SER A 174 -30.58 9.01 -18.70
N GLU A 175 -29.71 9.40 -19.64
CA GLU A 175 -29.29 8.61 -20.79
C GLU A 175 -27.80 8.29 -20.75
N LYS A 176 -27.39 7.24 -21.51
CA LYS A 176 -25.99 6.88 -21.65
C LYS A 176 -25.29 7.85 -22.58
N ARG A 177 -24.68 8.90 -22.03
CA ARG A 177 -23.98 9.95 -22.79
C ARG A 177 -22.52 9.63 -23.13
N PHE A 178 -21.92 8.65 -22.49
CA PHE A 178 -20.54 8.25 -22.73
C PHE A 178 -20.35 6.75 -22.57
N THR A 179 -19.60 6.12 -23.50
CA THR A 179 -19.56 4.66 -23.59
C THR A 179 -18.62 4.03 -22.58
N PHE A 180 -17.44 4.63 -22.36
CA PHE A 180 -16.36 4.07 -21.54
C PHE A 180 -15.78 5.11 -20.56
N PRO A 181 -16.56 5.61 -19.59
CA PRO A 181 -16.05 6.56 -18.62
C PRO A 181 -15.02 5.86 -17.72
N LYS A 182 -14.00 6.61 -17.33
CA LYS A 182 -13.03 6.14 -16.33
C LYS A 182 -13.64 6.16 -14.93
N SER A 183 -13.10 5.36 -14.01
CA SER A 183 -13.47 5.48 -12.59
C SER A 183 -13.04 6.85 -12.06
N LEU A 184 -13.95 7.54 -11.36
CA LEU A 184 -13.66 8.79 -10.68
C LEU A 184 -12.47 8.65 -9.73
N TYR A 185 -12.49 7.61 -8.88
CA TYR A 185 -11.46 7.41 -7.87
C TYR A 185 -10.11 6.97 -8.45
N ALA A 186 -10.10 6.30 -9.61
CA ALA A 186 -8.85 5.99 -10.29
C ALA A 186 -8.19 7.26 -10.85
N VAL A 187 -8.97 8.18 -11.41
CA VAL A 187 -8.47 9.47 -11.92
C VAL A 187 -8.06 10.38 -10.77
N GLU A 188 -8.86 10.45 -9.72
CA GLU A 188 -8.54 11.16 -8.47
C GLU A 188 -7.19 10.71 -7.90
N TYR A 189 -7.01 9.40 -7.73
CA TYR A 189 -5.75 8.83 -7.25
C TYR A 189 -4.56 9.22 -8.13
N CYS A 190 -4.71 9.14 -9.47
CA CYS A 190 -3.67 9.60 -10.39
C CYS A 190 -3.30 11.07 -10.17
N ILE A 191 -4.30 11.95 -10.04
CA ILE A 191 -4.08 13.39 -9.84
C ILE A 191 -3.40 13.65 -8.49
N GLN A 192 -3.85 12.98 -7.42
CA GLN A 192 -3.29 13.13 -6.09
C GLN A 192 -1.81 12.76 -6.02
N LEU A 193 -1.33 11.77 -6.81
CA LEU A 193 0.09 11.39 -6.85
C LEU A 193 1.01 12.57 -7.23
N PHE A 194 0.51 13.53 -8.00
CA PHE A 194 1.31 14.65 -8.52
C PHE A 194 1.03 15.97 -7.81
N VAL A 195 -0.22 16.18 -7.36
CA VAL A 195 -0.66 17.49 -6.89
C VAL A 195 -1.29 17.49 -5.50
N LYS A 196 -1.20 16.40 -4.73
CA LYS A 196 -1.73 16.32 -3.36
C LYS A 196 -1.28 17.53 -2.50
N ASN A 197 0.01 17.84 -2.55
CA ASN A 197 0.61 18.93 -1.78
C ASN A 197 0.62 20.29 -2.53
N LYS A 198 -0.02 20.38 -3.72
CA LYS A 198 -0.11 21.61 -4.55
C LYS A 198 -1.58 21.99 -4.67
N LYS A 199 -2.07 22.74 -3.67
CA LYS A 199 -3.49 23.06 -3.55
C LYS A 199 -4.02 24.05 -4.58
N ASP A 200 -3.17 24.70 -5.33
CA ASP A 200 -3.42 25.70 -6.37
C ASP A 200 -3.00 25.23 -7.77
N ALA A 201 -2.74 23.94 -7.96
CA ALA A 201 -2.27 23.39 -9.22
C ALA A 201 -3.28 23.58 -10.37
N LEU A 202 -2.75 23.81 -11.57
CA LEU A 202 -3.52 23.79 -12.82
C LEU A 202 -3.39 22.42 -13.47
N ILE A 203 -4.51 21.76 -13.73
CA ILE A 203 -4.62 20.48 -14.41
C ILE A 203 -5.20 20.73 -15.79
N VAL A 204 -4.58 20.17 -16.82
CA VAL A 204 -5.07 20.28 -18.22
C VAL A 204 -5.37 18.89 -18.75
N ASP A 205 -6.58 18.67 -19.22
CA ASP A 205 -7.03 17.43 -19.88
C ASP A 205 -7.38 17.71 -21.33
N PHE A 206 -6.53 17.24 -22.26
CA PHE A 206 -6.70 17.45 -23.70
C PHE A 206 -7.76 16.55 -24.32
N PHE A 207 -8.25 15.54 -23.61
CA PHE A 207 -9.25 14.59 -24.07
C PHE A 207 -10.30 14.36 -23.00
N ALA A 208 -11.04 15.42 -22.67
CA ALA A 208 -11.96 15.49 -21.53
C ALA A 208 -12.96 14.33 -21.40
N GLY A 209 -13.34 13.72 -22.52
CA GLY A 209 -14.22 12.57 -22.57
C GLY A 209 -15.53 12.79 -21.78
N SER A 210 -15.71 12.03 -20.72
CA SER A 210 -16.88 12.17 -19.83
C SER A 210 -16.75 13.26 -18.75
N GLY A 211 -15.61 13.98 -18.70
CA GLY A 211 -15.36 15.00 -17.68
C GLY A 211 -14.88 14.45 -16.34
N THR A 212 -14.40 13.21 -16.29
CA THR A 212 -13.98 12.56 -15.05
C THR A 212 -12.86 13.33 -14.35
N THR A 213 -11.92 13.94 -15.10
CA THR A 213 -10.83 14.76 -14.56
C THR A 213 -11.36 15.98 -13.80
N LEU A 214 -12.34 16.70 -14.37
CA LEU A 214 -12.96 17.84 -13.67
C LEU A 214 -13.64 17.40 -12.37
N HIS A 215 -14.36 16.28 -12.42
CA HIS A 215 -15.03 15.74 -11.24
C HIS A 215 -14.02 15.37 -10.15
N ALA A 216 -12.90 14.71 -10.51
CA ALA A 216 -11.83 14.36 -9.59
C ALA A 216 -11.17 15.59 -8.97
N VAL A 217 -10.88 16.63 -9.75
CA VAL A 217 -10.30 17.89 -9.23
C VAL A 217 -11.24 18.56 -8.23
N ASN A 218 -12.55 18.62 -8.53
CA ASN A 218 -13.54 19.18 -7.61
C ASN A 218 -13.63 18.36 -6.31
N LEU A 219 -13.56 17.01 -6.41
CA LEU A 219 -13.58 16.13 -5.24
C LEU A 219 -12.36 16.38 -4.35
N ILE A 220 -11.15 16.41 -4.90
CA ILE A 220 -9.91 16.70 -4.17
C ILE A 220 -9.98 18.08 -3.48
N ASN A 221 -10.48 19.10 -4.18
CA ASN A 221 -10.63 20.43 -3.60
C ASN A 221 -11.64 20.45 -2.42
N ALA A 222 -12.74 19.69 -2.55
CA ALA A 222 -13.72 19.57 -1.49
C ALA A 222 -13.16 18.83 -0.25
N GLU A 223 -12.29 17.84 -0.46
CA GLU A 223 -11.69 17.04 0.61
C GLU A 223 -10.63 17.81 1.40
N ASP A 224 -9.78 18.58 0.73
CA ASP A 224 -8.61 19.20 1.36
C ASP A 224 -8.65 20.75 1.41
N GLY A 225 -9.74 21.36 0.96
CA GLY A 225 -9.90 22.83 0.89
C GLY A 225 -8.97 23.46 -0.15
N GLY A 226 -8.58 22.74 -1.19
CA GLY A 226 -7.74 23.23 -2.27
C GLY A 226 -8.50 24.09 -3.28
N HIS A 227 -7.74 24.80 -4.12
CA HIS A 227 -8.22 25.69 -5.19
C HIS A 227 -7.65 25.30 -6.55
N ARG A 228 -7.43 23.99 -6.77
CA ARG A 228 -6.92 23.47 -8.05
C ARG A 228 -7.90 23.79 -9.15
N GLN A 229 -7.36 24.15 -10.31
CA GLN A 229 -8.13 24.48 -11.50
C GLN A 229 -8.01 23.34 -12.54
N CYS A 230 -9.05 23.17 -13.35
CA CYS A 230 -9.05 22.18 -14.42
C CYS A 230 -9.47 22.84 -15.76
N ILE A 231 -8.58 22.74 -16.75
CA ILE A 231 -8.89 23.09 -18.15
C ILE A 231 -9.15 21.81 -18.90
N MET A 232 -10.33 21.72 -19.51
CA MET A 232 -10.73 20.58 -20.33
C MET A 232 -10.85 20.97 -21.79
N VAL A 233 -10.24 20.17 -22.65
CA VAL A 233 -10.34 20.31 -24.10
C VAL A 233 -11.15 19.13 -24.65
N THR A 234 -12.14 19.40 -25.47
CA THR A 234 -12.99 18.40 -26.13
C THR A 234 -13.19 18.76 -27.57
N ASN A 235 -13.34 17.76 -28.44
CA ASN A 235 -13.57 17.97 -29.89
C ASN A 235 -15.01 18.38 -30.22
N ASN A 236 -15.90 18.37 -29.26
CA ASN A 236 -17.30 18.80 -29.42
C ASN A 236 -18.06 18.05 -30.54
N GLU A 237 -17.76 16.76 -30.69
CA GLU A 237 -18.40 15.91 -31.70
C GLU A 237 -19.73 15.31 -31.23
N VAL A 238 -20.71 15.37 -32.08
CA VAL A 238 -21.98 14.65 -31.97
C VAL A 238 -21.87 13.38 -32.80
N SER A 239 -22.31 12.24 -32.27
CA SER A 239 -22.31 11.00 -33.04
C SER A 239 -23.18 11.10 -34.30
N GLU A 240 -22.86 10.30 -35.31
CA GLU A 240 -23.61 10.33 -36.57
C GLU A 240 -25.10 9.98 -36.37
N ALA A 241 -25.41 9.11 -35.40
CA ALA A 241 -26.79 8.77 -35.06
C ALA A 241 -27.51 9.95 -34.39
N GLU A 242 -26.89 10.64 -33.46
CA GLU A 242 -27.44 11.86 -32.82
C GLU A 242 -27.59 12.99 -33.82
N ARG A 243 -26.63 13.15 -34.73
CA ARG A 243 -26.73 14.18 -35.78
C ARG A 243 -27.95 13.95 -36.65
N LYS A 244 -28.25 12.72 -37.11
CA LYS A 244 -29.44 12.39 -37.89
C LYS A 244 -30.72 12.65 -37.11
N ASP A 245 -30.76 12.31 -35.80
CA ASP A 245 -31.91 12.59 -34.93
C ASP A 245 -32.13 14.12 -34.81
N PHE A 246 -31.07 14.88 -34.60
CA PHE A 246 -31.12 16.33 -34.49
C PHE A 246 -31.59 16.99 -35.80
N GLU A 247 -31.10 16.53 -36.95
CA GLU A 247 -31.55 16.98 -38.25
C GLU A 247 -33.06 16.74 -38.45
N GLN A 248 -33.59 15.56 -38.04
CA GLN A 248 -35.01 15.23 -38.08
C GLN A 248 -35.85 16.11 -37.15
N ARG A 249 -35.31 16.47 -36.00
CA ARG A 249 -35.97 17.31 -34.98
C ARG A 249 -35.77 18.81 -35.17
N GLY A 250 -34.99 19.21 -36.19
CA GLY A 250 -34.70 20.62 -36.49
C GLY A 250 -33.78 21.29 -35.50
N VAL A 251 -32.99 20.51 -34.72
CA VAL A 251 -32.00 21.02 -33.75
C VAL A 251 -30.80 21.52 -34.53
N LYS A 252 -30.46 22.81 -34.38
CA LYS A 252 -29.34 23.44 -35.11
C LYS A 252 -28.01 23.26 -34.36
N PRO A 253 -26.89 23.08 -35.10
CA PRO A 253 -25.56 23.16 -34.51
C PRO A 253 -25.37 24.47 -33.73
N GLY A 254 -24.76 24.40 -32.54
CA GLY A 254 -24.57 25.53 -31.64
C GLY A 254 -25.78 25.87 -30.75
N SER A 255 -26.93 25.14 -30.89
CA SER A 255 -28.00 25.25 -29.90
C SER A 255 -27.62 24.63 -28.56
N ALA A 256 -28.30 25.02 -27.49
CA ALA A 256 -28.02 24.46 -26.15
C ALA A 256 -28.22 22.94 -26.07
N GLU A 257 -29.17 22.40 -26.89
CA GLU A 257 -29.38 20.95 -26.98
C GLU A 257 -28.25 20.27 -27.75
N TRP A 258 -27.78 20.84 -28.85
CA TRP A 258 -26.61 20.36 -29.60
C TRP A 258 -25.36 20.34 -28.74
N GLU A 259 -25.05 21.44 -28.06
CA GLU A 259 -23.90 21.59 -27.19
C GLU A 259 -23.91 20.60 -26.01
N SER A 260 -25.11 20.34 -25.46
CA SER A 260 -25.29 19.37 -24.36
C SER A 260 -24.96 17.94 -24.82
N ALA A 261 -25.30 17.58 -26.08
CA ALA A 261 -25.00 16.25 -26.64
C ALA A 261 -23.55 16.14 -27.08
N ALA A 262 -23.00 17.19 -27.69
CA ALA A 262 -21.65 17.23 -28.24
C ALA A 262 -20.56 17.14 -27.16
N SER A 263 -20.83 17.58 -25.93
CA SER A 263 -19.84 17.59 -24.87
C SER A 263 -20.40 17.10 -23.53
N PRO A 264 -20.34 15.77 -23.26
CA PRO A 264 -20.70 15.23 -21.96
C PRO A 264 -19.90 15.86 -20.80
N ALA A 265 -18.62 16.22 -21.05
CA ALA A 265 -17.77 16.90 -20.08
C ALA A 265 -18.30 18.27 -19.67
N MET A 266 -18.80 19.09 -20.62
CA MET A 266 -19.41 20.38 -20.33
C MET A 266 -20.74 20.21 -19.58
N SER A 267 -21.53 19.21 -19.94
CA SER A 267 -22.79 18.89 -19.25
C SER A 267 -22.53 18.46 -17.80
N LEU A 268 -21.51 17.65 -17.55
CA LEU A 268 -21.09 17.31 -16.19
C LEU A 268 -20.60 18.54 -15.41
N GLY A 269 -19.79 19.40 -16.03
CA GLY A 269 -19.32 20.65 -15.43
C GLY A 269 -20.48 21.55 -14.99
N ARG A 270 -21.52 21.70 -15.82
CA ARG A 270 -22.74 22.45 -15.46
C ARG A 270 -23.50 21.81 -14.31
N ALA A 271 -23.64 20.48 -14.28
CA ALA A 271 -24.31 19.76 -13.21
C ALA A 271 -23.55 19.88 -11.89
N LEU A 272 -22.22 19.77 -11.89
CA LEU A 272 -21.39 19.93 -10.70
C LEU A 272 -21.44 21.39 -10.17
N TYR A 273 -21.41 22.36 -11.06
CA TYR A 273 -21.54 23.78 -10.68
C TYR A 273 -22.92 24.09 -10.07
N ALA A 274 -23.99 23.55 -10.64
CA ALA A 274 -25.33 23.70 -10.07
C ALA A 274 -25.45 23.06 -8.69
N ALA A 275 -24.88 21.85 -8.52
CA ALA A 275 -24.85 21.17 -7.22
C ALA A 275 -24.08 21.95 -6.15
N SER A 276 -22.94 22.57 -6.51
CA SER A 276 -22.16 23.38 -5.57
C SER A 276 -22.88 24.64 -5.10
N LYS A 277 -23.73 25.24 -5.93
CA LYS A 277 -24.55 26.39 -5.54
C LYS A 277 -25.74 26.03 -4.67
N ALA A 278 -26.25 24.81 -4.75
CA ALA A 278 -27.39 24.36 -3.95
C ALA A 278 -27.00 24.01 -2.49
N THR A 279 -25.71 23.90 -2.21
CA THR A 279 -25.13 23.59 -0.89
C THR A 279 -24.54 24.80 -0.15
N MET A 280 -24.59 25.97 -0.76
CA MET A 280 -24.31 27.28 -0.15
C MET A 280 -25.63 27.98 0.25
#